data_70d1aab9c2ef84e35d7966366a4daa91
#
_entry.id   70d1aab9c2ef84e35d7966366a4daa91
#
_cell.length_a   1.000
_cell.length_b   1.000
_cell.length_c   1.000
_cell.angle_alpha   90.00
_cell.angle_beta   90.00
_cell.angle_gamma   90.00
#
_symmetry.space_group_name_H-M   'P 1'
#
loop_
_entity.id
_entity.type
_entity.pdbx_description
1 polymer ?
#
loop_
_entity_poly.entity_id
_entity_poly.type
_entity_poly.pdbx_seq_one_letter_code
_entity_poly.pdbx_strand_id
1 'polypeptide(L)'
;IGGTDAEAGEFPWQVSIQSKGAHFCGGTIISSWWILTAAHCFAPQLPPDITVVLGGVDLSENLERKKLNSLILHEEFDIETVENDIALILLESPIQMGDQKMPVCLPFVSDPHVWKDCWVAGWGTTTAGIAVSASRVLQKAEVKLISKEQCSEWLPQLGDGMLCAGLEEG
;
A
#
# COMPACT_ATOMS: atom_id res chain seq x y z
N ILE A 1 -2.72 9.46 9.16
CA ILE A 1 -3.14 10.03 10.45
C ILE A 1 -4.67 10.04 10.47
N GLY A 2 -5.25 9.59 11.59
CA GLY A 2 -6.69 9.38 11.67
C GLY A 2 -7.11 8.04 11.07
N GLY A 3 -8.39 7.92 10.73
CA GLY A 3 -9.00 6.71 10.19
C GLY A 3 -9.80 5.94 11.23
N THR A 4 -10.44 4.89 10.76
CA THR A 4 -11.23 3.96 11.58
C THR A 4 -10.83 2.52 11.26
N ASP A 5 -11.16 1.59 12.14
CA ASP A 5 -10.87 0.17 11.94
C ASP A 5 -11.60 -0.35 10.69
N ALA A 6 -10.87 -1.04 9.81
CA ALA A 6 -11.47 -1.78 8.72
C ALA A 6 -12.08 -3.09 9.22
N GLU A 7 -13.14 -3.52 8.57
CA GLU A 7 -13.78 -4.80 8.84
C GLU A 7 -13.07 -5.94 8.10
N ALA A 8 -13.16 -7.15 8.63
CA ALA A 8 -12.63 -8.34 7.96
C ALA A 8 -13.24 -8.49 6.57
N GLY A 9 -12.38 -8.67 5.55
CA GLY A 9 -12.82 -8.82 4.16
C GLY A 9 -13.23 -7.52 3.45
N GLU A 10 -13.11 -6.37 4.09
CA GLU A 10 -13.45 -5.07 3.49
C GLU A 10 -12.43 -4.65 2.41
N PHE A 11 -11.14 -4.92 2.66
CA PHE A 11 -10.04 -4.68 1.72
C PHE A 11 -9.24 -5.99 1.53
N PRO A 12 -9.82 -7.00 0.86
CA PRO A 12 -9.23 -8.33 0.80
C PRO A 12 -7.96 -8.41 -0.03
N TRP A 13 -7.64 -7.37 -0.78
CA TRP A 13 -6.39 -7.23 -1.55
C TRP A 13 -5.25 -6.60 -0.76
N GLN A 14 -5.53 -6.05 0.42
CA GLN A 14 -4.50 -5.39 1.23
C GLN A 14 -3.61 -6.43 1.91
N VAL A 15 -2.28 -6.25 1.82
CA VAL A 15 -1.30 -7.11 2.48
C VAL A 15 -0.32 -6.27 3.30
N SER A 16 0.26 -6.89 4.32
CA SER A 16 1.32 -6.31 5.13
C SER A 16 2.66 -6.89 4.70
N ILE A 17 3.59 -6.04 4.33
CA ILE A 17 4.96 -6.45 4.04
C ILE A 17 5.77 -6.25 5.31
N GLN A 18 6.38 -7.33 5.78
CA GLN A 18 7.04 -7.37 7.08
C GLN A 18 8.49 -7.81 6.95
N SER A 19 9.34 -7.28 7.83
CA SER A 19 10.70 -7.70 8.03
C SER A 19 10.85 -8.20 9.46
N LYS A 20 11.30 -9.44 9.63
CA LYS A 20 11.42 -10.09 10.96
C LYS A 20 10.14 -9.99 11.79
N GLY A 21 8.99 -10.15 11.14
CA GLY A 21 7.69 -10.09 11.78
C GLY A 21 7.14 -8.69 12.09
N ALA A 22 7.82 -7.64 11.68
CA ALA A 22 7.39 -6.26 11.88
C ALA A 22 6.94 -5.61 10.56
N HIS A 23 5.74 -5.03 10.57
CA HIS A 23 5.20 -4.30 9.43
C HIS A 23 6.07 -3.10 9.07
N PHE A 24 6.43 -2.93 7.79
CA PHE A 24 7.13 -1.74 7.31
C PHE A 24 6.54 -1.14 6.03
N CYS A 25 5.74 -1.90 5.28
CA CYS A 25 5.06 -1.39 4.09
C CYS A 25 3.78 -2.15 3.81
N GLY A 26 2.89 -1.50 3.08
CA GLY A 26 1.70 -2.12 2.54
C GLY A 26 1.93 -2.65 1.12
N GLY A 27 1.03 -3.49 0.67
CA GLY A 27 0.99 -3.99 -0.69
C GLY A 27 -0.41 -4.39 -1.09
N THR A 28 -0.57 -4.68 -2.37
CA THR A 28 -1.86 -5.00 -2.97
C THR A 28 -1.77 -6.27 -3.80
N ILE A 29 -2.66 -7.22 -3.56
CA ILE A 29 -2.77 -8.42 -4.40
C ILE A 29 -3.30 -8.02 -5.77
N ILE A 30 -2.56 -8.29 -6.84
CA ILE A 30 -2.99 -8.05 -8.21
C ILE A 30 -3.24 -9.35 -8.99
N SER A 31 -2.72 -10.47 -8.50
CA SER A 31 -2.98 -11.82 -8.98
C SER A 31 -2.60 -12.84 -7.91
N SER A 32 -2.80 -14.13 -8.18
CA SER A 32 -2.41 -15.18 -7.23
C SER A 32 -0.91 -15.24 -6.96
N TRP A 33 -0.06 -14.70 -7.84
CA TRP A 33 1.39 -14.74 -7.74
C TRP A 33 2.04 -13.40 -7.44
N TRP A 34 1.36 -12.27 -7.70
CA TRP A 34 1.97 -10.96 -7.71
C TRP A 34 1.35 -9.99 -6.72
N ILE A 35 2.24 -9.30 -5.99
CA ILE A 35 1.91 -8.18 -5.09
C ILE A 35 2.49 -6.90 -5.67
N LEU A 36 1.67 -5.86 -5.74
CA LEU A 36 2.07 -4.50 -6.12
C LEU A 36 2.40 -3.72 -4.86
N THR A 37 3.54 -3.03 -4.86
CA THR A 37 3.98 -2.21 -3.73
C THR A 37 4.83 -1.03 -4.22
N ALA A 38 5.43 -0.29 -3.29
CA ALA A 38 6.27 0.87 -3.58
C ALA A 38 7.75 0.51 -3.53
N ALA A 39 8.53 1.02 -4.48
CA ALA A 39 9.97 0.77 -4.55
C ALA A 39 10.74 1.35 -3.36
N HIS A 40 10.31 2.50 -2.83
CA HIS A 40 10.99 3.15 -1.69
C HIS A 40 11.03 2.28 -0.43
N CYS A 41 10.13 1.32 -0.30
CA CYS A 41 10.11 0.38 0.83
C CYS A 41 11.39 -0.47 0.91
N PHE A 42 12.07 -0.67 -0.23
CA PHE A 42 13.20 -1.57 -0.37
C PHE A 42 14.51 -0.86 -0.69
N ALA A 43 14.51 0.45 -0.70
CA ALA A 43 15.67 1.28 -1.00
C ALA A 43 15.81 2.38 0.07
N PRO A 44 17.03 2.86 0.38
CA PRO A 44 18.31 2.43 -0.21
C PRO A 44 18.82 1.08 0.28
N GLN A 45 18.22 0.52 1.31
CA GLN A 45 18.61 -0.78 1.88
C GLN A 45 17.44 -1.75 1.85
N LEU A 46 17.71 -2.98 1.40
CA LEU A 46 16.75 -4.06 1.42
C LEU A 46 16.60 -4.59 2.86
N PRO A 47 15.39 -4.52 3.47
CA PRO A 47 15.18 -5.12 4.78
C PRO A 47 15.39 -6.63 4.75
N PRO A 48 15.91 -7.24 5.82
CA PRO A 48 16.10 -8.68 5.88
C PRO A 48 14.80 -9.43 6.17
N ASP A 49 14.74 -10.70 5.82
CA ASP A 49 13.65 -11.63 6.17
C ASP A 49 12.27 -11.09 5.82
N ILE A 50 12.09 -10.70 4.56
CA ILE A 50 10.83 -10.12 4.09
C ILE A 50 9.79 -11.21 3.92
N THR A 51 8.60 -11.00 4.50
CA THR A 51 7.41 -11.82 4.29
C THR A 51 6.21 -10.96 3.92
N VAL A 52 5.28 -11.55 3.19
CA VAL A 52 3.99 -10.95 2.85
C VAL A 52 2.93 -11.62 3.72
N VAL A 53 2.22 -10.81 4.51
CA VAL A 53 1.16 -11.27 5.42
C VAL A 53 -0.19 -10.86 4.84
N LEU A 54 -1.09 -11.82 4.73
CA LEU A 54 -2.36 -11.64 4.03
C LEU A 54 -3.50 -12.41 4.71
N GLY A 55 -4.73 -12.06 4.36
CA GLY A 55 -5.92 -12.77 4.79
C GLY A 55 -6.54 -12.30 6.10
N GLY A 56 -6.26 -11.06 6.55
CA GLY A 56 -6.88 -10.51 7.75
C GLY A 56 -6.56 -9.06 7.99
N VAL A 57 -7.21 -8.46 8.98
CA VAL A 57 -7.05 -7.04 9.34
C VAL A 57 -6.22 -6.84 10.61
N ASP A 58 -6.16 -7.82 11.49
CA ASP A 58 -5.45 -7.73 12.78
C ASP A 58 -4.11 -8.45 12.69
N LEU A 59 -3.02 -7.67 12.68
CA LEU A 59 -1.66 -8.21 12.56
C LEU A 59 -1.18 -8.96 13.81
N SER A 60 -1.90 -8.88 14.93
CA SER A 60 -1.60 -9.68 16.12
C SER A 60 -2.10 -11.11 16.01
N GLU A 61 -2.99 -11.39 15.07
CA GLU A 61 -3.49 -12.73 14.80
C GLU A 61 -2.48 -13.55 14.00
N ASN A 62 -2.64 -14.86 14.02
CA ASN A 62 -1.81 -15.80 13.25
C ASN A 62 -2.29 -15.84 11.79
N LEU A 63 -1.92 -14.84 10.98
CA LEU A 63 -2.29 -14.74 9.58
C LEU A 63 -1.35 -15.54 8.67
N GLU A 64 -1.80 -15.77 7.43
CA GLU A 64 -0.99 -16.45 6.42
C GLU A 64 0.24 -15.60 6.05
N ARG A 65 1.39 -16.25 6.00
CA ARG A 65 2.67 -15.64 5.62
C ARG A 65 3.22 -16.32 4.39
N LYS A 66 3.68 -15.51 3.42
CA LYS A 66 4.34 -16.01 2.22
C LYS A 66 5.70 -15.38 2.06
N LYS A 67 6.66 -16.17 1.58
CA LYS A 67 7.99 -15.69 1.24
C LYS A 67 8.02 -15.19 -0.20
N LEU A 68 8.99 -14.34 -0.49
CA LEU A 68 9.26 -13.82 -1.82
C LEU A 68 10.11 -14.80 -2.61
N ASN A 69 9.74 -15.00 -3.87
CA ASN A 69 10.64 -15.58 -4.87
C ASN A 69 11.52 -14.48 -5.47
N SER A 70 10.93 -13.35 -5.86
CA SER A 70 11.63 -12.24 -6.51
C SER A 70 11.02 -10.91 -6.11
N LEU A 71 11.86 -9.88 -6.09
CA LEU A 71 11.47 -8.49 -5.92
C LEU A 71 11.98 -7.71 -7.11
N ILE A 72 11.08 -6.98 -7.78
CA ILE A 72 11.39 -6.19 -8.98
C ILE A 72 11.02 -4.74 -8.70
N LEU A 73 12.04 -3.87 -8.60
CA LEU A 73 11.84 -2.43 -8.55
C LEU A 73 11.74 -1.87 -9.97
N HIS A 74 10.97 -0.81 -10.16
CA HIS A 74 10.94 -0.12 -11.45
C HIS A 74 12.37 0.32 -11.82
N GLU A 75 12.80 0.06 -13.03
CA GLU A 75 14.18 0.31 -13.47
C GLU A 75 14.57 1.79 -13.44
N GLU A 76 13.58 2.67 -13.55
CA GLU A 76 13.76 4.13 -13.46
C GLU A 76 13.30 4.71 -12.12
N PHE A 77 13.21 3.90 -11.07
CA PHE A 77 12.93 4.39 -9.73
C PHE A 77 14.04 5.33 -9.27
N ASP A 78 13.67 6.55 -8.89
CA ASP A 78 14.58 7.56 -8.36
C ASP A 78 14.22 7.84 -6.91
N ILE A 79 15.12 7.49 -5.99
CA ILE A 79 14.91 7.65 -4.55
C ILE A 79 14.93 9.13 -4.11
N GLU A 80 15.59 10.00 -4.86
CA GLU A 80 15.69 11.42 -4.52
C GLU A 80 14.42 12.18 -4.88
N THR A 81 13.88 11.91 -6.07
CA THR A 81 12.64 12.54 -6.56
C THR A 81 11.39 11.73 -6.24
N VAL A 82 11.56 10.48 -5.82
CA VAL A 82 10.49 9.50 -5.60
C VAL A 82 9.65 9.25 -6.86
N GLU A 83 10.24 9.43 -8.04
CA GLU A 83 9.61 9.12 -9.32
C GLU A 83 9.67 7.62 -9.61
N ASN A 84 8.64 7.10 -10.28
CA ASN A 84 8.51 5.69 -10.61
C ASN A 84 8.58 4.77 -9.36
N ASP A 85 7.95 5.21 -8.28
CA ASP A 85 7.93 4.51 -6.99
C ASP A 85 6.97 3.33 -7.02
N ILE A 86 7.36 2.31 -7.75
CA ILE A 86 6.56 1.10 -7.95
C ILE A 86 7.46 -0.14 -7.95
N ALA A 87 6.98 -1.20 -7.32
CA ALA A 87 7.67 -2.48 -7.25
C ALA A 87 6.68 -3.63 -7.34
N LEU A 88 7.16 -4.77 -7.81
CA LEU A 88 6.41 -6.03 -7.88
C LEU A 88 7.12 -7.10 -7.06
N ILE A 89 6.34 -7.83 -6.29
CA ILE A 89 6.80 -9.00 -5.56
C ILE A 89 6.21 -10.24 -6.23
N LEU A 90 7.06 -11.16 -6.67
CA LEU A 90 6.67 -12.50 -7.06
C LEU A 90 6.72 -13.40 -5.82
N LEU A 91 5.60 -14.01 -5.47
CA LEU A 91 5.52 -14.90 -4.32
C LEU A 91 6.16 -16.26 -4.61
N GLU A 92 6.64 -16.94 -3.58
CA GLU A 92 7.21 -18.29 -3.67
C GLU A 92 6.15 -19.34 -3.99
N SER A 93 4.90 -19.10 -3.58
CA SER A 93 3.75 -19.97 -3.86
C SER A 93 2.49 -19.13 -4.10
N PRO A 94 1.52 -19.65 -4.89
CA PRO A 94 0.33 -18.87 -5.22
C PRO A 94 -0.61 -18.70 -4.02
N ILE A 95 -1.37 -17.61 -4.05
CA ILE A 95 -2.42 -17.35 -3.07
C ILE A 95 -3.65 -18.16 -3.45
N GLN A 96 -4.23 -18.90 -2.49
CA GLN A 96 -5.56 -19.44 -2.63
C GLN A 96 -6.58 -18.34 -2.29
N MET A 97 -7.28 -17.85 -3.32
CA MET A 97 -8.25 -16.78 -3.16
C MET A 97 -9.46 -17.21 -2.34
N GLY A 98 -10.06 -16.27 -1.64
CA GLY A 98 -11.23 -16.46 -0.77
C GLY A 98 -11.76 -15.10 -0.32
N ASP A 99 -12.73 -15.10 0.59
CA ASP A 99 -13.42 -13.87 1.03
C ASP A 99 -12.49 -12.81 1.64
N GLN A 100 -11.36 -13.23 2.21
CA GLN A 100 -10.38 -12.32 2.81
C GLN A 100 -9.08 -12.18 2.01
N LYS A 101 -9.00 -12.80 0.85
CA LYS A 101 -7.84 -12.78 -0.06
C LYS A 101 -8.32 -12.75 -1.50
N MET A 102 -8.38 -11.56 -2.08
CA MET A 102 -8.86 -11.34 -3.45
C MET A 102 -7.98 -10.30 -4.14
N PRO A 103 -7.76 -10.42 -5.46
CA PRO A 103 -7.02 -9.40 -6.19
C PRO A 103 -7.87 -8.15 -6.37
N VAL A 104 -7.21 -6.99 -6.39
CA VAL A 104 -7.84 -5.73 -6.76
C VAL A 104 -8.07 -5.69 -8.27
N CYS A 105 -9.13 -5.02 -8.70
CA CYS A 105 -9.34 -4.71 -10.12
C CYS A 105 -8.38 -3.61 -10.55
N LEU A 106 -7.62 -3.84 -11.63
CA LEU A 106 -6.74 -2.82 -12.20
C LEU A 106 -7.52 -1.90 -13.16
N PRO A 107 -7.22 -0.60 -13.18
CA PRO A 107 -7.93 0.37 -14.01
C PRO A 107 -7.38 0.36 -15.45
N PHE A 108 -7.84 -0.57 -16.28
CA PHE A 108 -7.34 -0.66 -17.66
C PHE A 108 -7.84 0.48 -18.57
N VAL A 109 -8.95 1.12 -18.25
CA VAL A 109 -9.63 2.08 -19.11
C VAL A 109 -10.09 3.33 -18.38
N SER A 110 -10.04 3.39 -17.06
CA SER A 110 -10.55 4.53 -16.30
C SER A 110 -9.48 5.58 -16.07
N ASP A 111 -9.80 6.81 -16.47
CA ASP A 111 -9.02 7.98 -16.12
C ASP A 111 -9.16 8.26 -14.61
N PRO A 112 -8.07 8.45 -13.85
CA PRO A 112 -8.11 8.83 -12.44
C PRO A 112 -8.98 10.06 -12.16
N HIS A 113 -9.15 10.96 -13.12
CA HIS A 113 -9.99 12.15 -12.99
C HIS A 113 -11.48 11.85 -12.79
N VAL A 114 -11.94 10.64 -13.10
CA VAL A 114 -13.34 10.25 -12.88
C VAL A 114 -13.57 9.57 -11.54
N TRP A 115 -12.50 9.25 -10.80
CA TRP A 115 -12.61 8.68 -9.45
C TRP A 115 -13.03 9.78 -8.47
N LYS A 116 -14.04 9.50 -7.66
CA LYS A 116 -14.62 10.48 -6.71
C LYS A 116 -14.48 10.02 -5.27
N ASP A 117 -15.15 8.94 -4.93
CA ASP A 117 -15.19 8.42 -3.57
C ASP A 117 -14.07 7.39 -3.40
N CYS A 118 -12.93 7.84 -2.89
CA CYS A 118 -11.76 7.03 -2.72
C CYS A 118 -11.50 6.75 -1.24
N TRP A 119 -10.85 5.61 -0.99
CA TRP A 119 -10.44 5.19 0.35
C TRP A 119 -8.97 4.86 0.36
N VAL A 120 -8.31 5.20 1.46
CA VAL A 120 -6.97 4.70 1.75
C VAL A 120 -7.08 3.69 2.88
N ALA A 121 -6.30 2.63 2.80
CA ALA A 121 -6.23 1.61 3.84
C ALA A 121 -4.77 1.25 4.11
N GLY A 122 -4.45 1.00 5.38
CA GLY A 122 -3.11 0.64 5.77
C GLY A 122 -2.93 0.46 7.27
N TRP A 123 -1.80 -0.10 7.65
CA TRP A 123 -1.39 -0.26 9.04
C TRP A 123 -0.41 0.82 9.48
N GLY A 124 -0.42 1.97 8.83
CA GLY A 124 0.39 3.13 9.20
C GLY A 124 -0.02 3.75 10.53
N THR A 125 0.72 4.78 10.95
CA THR A 125 0.42 5.50 12.19
C THR A 125 -0.88 6.27 12.08
N THR A 126 -1.67 6.27 13.15
CA THR A 126 -2.94 6.98 13.23
C THR A 126 -2.81 8.36 13.89
N THR A 127 -1.68 8.63 14.51
CA THR A 127 -1.44 9.87 15.27
C THR A 127 -0.17 10.56 14.80
N ALA A 128 -0.27 11.85 14.48
CA ALA A 128 0.87 12.67 14.09
C ALA A 128 1.87 12.84 15.26
N GLY A 129 3.16 12.86 14.93
CA GLY A 129 4.23 13.17 15.89
C GLY A 129 4.59 12.04 16.86
N ILE A 130 3.93 10.92 16.81
CA ILE A 130 4.33 9.72 17.56
C ILE A 130 5.29 8.90 16.71
N ALA A 131 6.36 8.40 17.32
CA ALA A 131 7.31 7.51 16.66
C ALA A 131 6.57 6.36 15.97
N VAL A 132 6.98 6.06 14.74
CA VAL A 132 6.33 5.12 13.82
C VAL A 132 6.01 3.80 14.52
N SER A 133 4.75 3.65 14.92
CA SER A 133 4.21 2.38 15.38
C SER A 133 3.10 1.98 14.42
N ALA A 134 3.23 0.82 13.81
CA ALA A 134 2.17 0.27 12.98
C ALA A 134 0.90 0.08 13.82
N SER A 135 -0.24 0.39 13.23
CA SER A 135 -1.52 0.02 13.84
C SER A 135 -1.66 -1.50 13.85
N ARG A 136 -2.20 -2.05 14.93
CA ARG A 136 -2.49 -3.49 15.02
C ARG A 136 -3.60 -3.88 14.05
N VAL A 137 -4.65 -3.06 13.95
CA VAL A 137 -5.80 -3.28 13.08
C VAL A 137 -5.69 -2.38 11.86
N LEU A 138 -6.00 -2.92 10.68
CA LEU A 138 -6.03 -2.17 9.42
C LEU A 138 -6.95 -0.96 9.56
N GLN A 139 -6.42 0.21 9.23
CA GLN A 139 -7.15 1.47 9.27
C GLN A 139 -7.64 1.84 7.87
N LYS A 140 -8.79 2.50 7.80
CA LYS A 140 -9.35 3.06 6.57
C LYS A 140 -9.73 4.52 6.77
N ALA A 141 -9.62 5.31 5.72
CA ALA A 141 -10.11 6.69 5.70
C ALA A 141 -10.63 7.03 4.32
N GLU A 142 -11.79 7.68 4.27
CA GLU A 142 -12.31 8.23 3.02
C GLU A 142 -11.51 9.47 2.65
N VAL A 143 -11.15 9.59 1.38
CA VAL A 143 -10.38 10.73 0.85
C VAL A 143 -10.97 11.17 -0.48
N LYS A 144 -10.77 12.44 -0.82
CA LYS A 144 -11.08 12.98 -2.14
C LYS A 144 -9.80 13.18 -2.93
N LEU A 145 -9.85 12.89 -4.21
CA LEU A 145 -8.75 13.22 -5.11
C LEU A 145 -8.70 14.73 -5.30
N ILE A 146 -7.50 15.27 -5.21
CA ILE A 146 -7.23 16.69 -5.41
C ILE A 146 -6.64 16.84 -6.81
N SER A 147 -7.09 17.85 -7.56
CA SER A 147 -6.59 18.11 -8.91
C SER A 147 -5.08 18.34 -8.88
N LYS A 148 -4.41 17.94 -9.95
CA LYS A 148 -2.96 18.13 -10.10
C LYS A 148 -2.58 19.61 -10.04
N GLU A 149 -3.39 20.47 -10.64
CA GLU A 149 -3.20 21.91 -10.64
C GLU A 149 -3.18 22.47 -9.21
N GLN A 150 -4.20 22.14 -8.41
CA GLN A 150 -4.28 22.61 -7.03
C GLN A 150 -3.19 22.01 -6.16
N CYS A 151 -2.91 20.72 -6.30
CA CYS A 151 -1.86 20.06 -5.53
C CYS A 151 -0.48 20.63 -5.84
N SER A 152 -0.20 21.00 -7.10
CA SER A 152 1.07 21.57 -7.51
C SER A 152 1.32 22.95 -6.88
N GLU A 153 0.27 23.68 -6.53
CA GLU A 153 0.40 24.94 -5.79
C GLU A 153 0.95 24.73 -4.38
N TRP A 154 0.56 23.60 -3.75
CA TRP A 154 1.01 23.24 -2.40
C TRP A 154 2.32 22.46 -2.39
N LEU A 155 2.48 21.61 -3.40
CA LEU A 155 3.63 20.70 -3.56
C LEU A 155 4.25 20.88 -4.94
N PRO A 156 5.10 21.88 -5.12
CA PRO A 156 5.69 22.18 -6.45
C PRO A 156 6.53 21.03 -7.03
N GLN A 157 7.02 20.13 -6.17
CA GLN A 157 7.82 18.95 -6.57
C GLN A 157 6.99 17.74 -6.99
N LEU A 158 5.66 17.88 -7.11
CA LEU A 158 4.80 16.78 -7.50
C LEU A 158 5.14 16.27 -8.91
N GLY A 159 5.51 14.98 -9.00
CA GLY A 159 5.82 14.33 -10.28
C GLY A 159 4.58 13.93 -11.07
N ASP A 160 4.77 13.65 -12.37
CA ASP A 160 3.68 13.28 -13.29
C ASP A 160 2.98 11.97 -12.90
N GLY A 161 3.70 11.04 -12.27
CA GLY A 161 3.17 9.75 -11.83
C GLY A 161 2.53 9.77 -10.45
N MET A 162 2.26 10.95 -9.87
CA MET A 162 1.73 11.10 -8.52
C MET A 162 0.31 11.64 -8.53
N LEU A 163 -0.50 11.14 -7.61
CA LEU A 163 -1.84 11.65 -7.33
C LEU A 163 -1.87 12.26 -5.93
N CYS A 164 -2.70 13.27 -5.76
CA CYS A 164 -2.97 13.88 -4.46
C CYS A 164 -4.35 13.50 -3.98
N ALA A 165 -4.45 13.20 -2.72
CA ALA A 165 -5.72 12.93 -2.05
C ALA A 165 -5.69 13.47 -0.64
N GLY A 166 -6.84 13.86 -0.11
CA GLY A 166 -6.96 14.36 1.24
C GLY A 166 -8.40 14.66 1.63
N LEU A 167 -8.56 15.23 2.82
CA LEU A 167 -9.82 15.77 3.31
C LEU A 167 -9.77 17.31 3.21
N GLU A 168 -10.95 17.93 3.01
CA GLU A 168 -11.03 19.40 2.94
C GLU A 168 -10.66 20.10 4.25
N GLU A 169 -10.69 19.37 5.36
CA GLU A 169 -10.42 19.88 6.72
C GLU A 169 -9.19 19.23 7.39
N GLY A 170 -8.25 18.70 6.61
CA GLY A 170 -7.08 17.98 7.18
C GLY A 170 -5.73 18.49 6.74
#